data_d36e058c56e9d2fc5e210127c2a171f9
#
_entry.id   d36e058c56e9d2fc5e210127c2a171f9
#
_cell.length_a   1.000
_cell.length_b   1.000
_cell.length_c   1.000
_cell.angle_alpha   90.00
_cell.angle_beta   90.00
_cell.angle_gamma   90.00
#
_symmetry.space_group_name_H-M   'P 1'
#
loop_
_entity.id
_entity.type
_entity.pdbx_description
1 polymer ?
#
loop_
_entity_poly.entity_id
_entity_poly.type
_entity_poly.pdbx_seq_one_letter_code
_entity_poly.pdbx_strand_id
1 'polypeptide(L)'
;MSNSKKRVDYISWDEYFMGVADLSGRRSKDPNTQVGACIVSQDNKIMSMGYNGFPKGCSDDEFPWGREQEADDPYSTKYLYVTHSELNAILNYRGGSLEGAKLYVSLFPCNECAKAIIQAGIKTVIYDCDKYEHTPSVIASKRMMDAAGVSYSKYKSSARKNDITV
;
A
#
# COMPACT_ATOMS: atom_id res chain seq x y z
N MET A 1 -42.47 -15.98 -4.23
CA MET A 1 -41.51 -17.10 -4.11
C MET A 1 -40.23 -16.56 -3.54
N SER A 2 -39.79 -17.04 -2.40
CA SER A 2 -38.55 -16.61 -1.76
C SER A 2 -37.38 -17.03 -2.67
N ASN A 3 -36.50 -16.05 -3.02
CA ASN A 3 -35.32 -16.32 -3.83
C ASN A 3 -34.30 -17.06 -2.95
N SER A 4 -34.29 -18.39 -3.00
CA SER A 4 -33.41 -19.23 -2.17
C SER A 4 -31.96 -19.34 -2.67
N LYS A 5 -31.60 -18.64 -3.76
CA LYS A 5 -30.25 -18.68 -4.31
C LYS A 5 -29.39 -17.57 -3.69
N LYS A 6 -28.08 -17.88 -3.49
CA LYS A 6 -27.12 -16.86 -3.05
C LYS A 6 -27.11 -15.67 -4.03
N ARG A 7 -26.87 -14.46 -3.53
CA ARG A 7 -26.63 -13.31 -4.42
C ARG A 7 -25.36 -13.54 -5.26
N VAL A 8 -25.34 -13.02 -6.49
CA VAL A 8 -24.23 -13.21 -7.44
C VAL A 8 -23.42 -11.93 -7.69
N ASP A 9 -23.87 -10.84 -7.11
CA ASP A 9 -23.32 -9.48 -7.30
C ASP A 9 -22.39 -9.04 -6.15
N TYR A 10 -21.88 -9.98 -5.35
CA TYR A 10 -20.87 -9.68 -4.32
C TYR A 10 -19.50 -9.45 -4.94
N ILE A 11 -18.69 -8.61 -4.30
CA ILE A 11 -17.33 -8.29 -4.72
C ILE A 11 -16.38 -9.48 -4.49
N SER A 12 -15.32 -9.56 -5.28
CA SER A 12 -14.24 -10.53 -5.10
C SER A 12 -13.36 -10.19 -3.89
N TRP A 13 -12.53 -11.13 -3.46
CA TRP A 13 -11.55 -10.87 -2.41
C TRP A 13 -10.55 -9.77 -2.79
N ASP A 14 -10.09 -9.75 -4.04
CA ASP A 14 -9.18 -8.71 -4.51
C ASP A 14 -9.82 -7.32 -4.51
N GLU A 15 -11.10 -7.22 -4.94
CA GLU A 15 -11.86 -5.98 -4.85
C GLU A 15 -12.03 -5.51 -3.40
N TYR A 16 -12.32 -6.44 -2.50
CA TYR A 16 -12.48 -6.13 -1.09
C TYR A 16 -11.19 -5.61 -0.47
N PHE A 17 -10.07 -6.32 -0.65
CA PHE A 17 -8.80 -5.92 -0.04
C PHE A 17 -8.18 -4.69 -0.70
N MET A 18 -8.31 -4.52 -2.01
CA MET A 18 -7.89 -3.28 -2.67
C MET A 18 -8.77 -2.10 -2.22
N GLY A 19 -10.07 -2.30 -2.05
CA GLY A 19 -10.98 -1.31 -1.48
C GLY A 19 -10.59 -0.89 -0.06
N VAL A 20 -10.14 -1.83 0.77
CA VAL A 20 -9.60 -1.51 2.12
C VAL A 20 -8.30 -0.73 2.04
N ALA A 21 -7.39 -1.09 1.12
CA ALA A 21 -6.16 -0.33 0.88
C ALA A 21 -6.48 1.11 0.44
N ASP A 22 -7.38 1.29 -0.52
CA ASP A 22 -7.80 2.61 -1.01
C ASP A 22 -8.45 3.45 0.09
N LEU A 23 -9.34 2.85 0.89
CA LEU A 23 -9.95 3.53 2.03
C LEU A 23 -8.90 3.95 3.06
N SER A 24 -7.90 3.09 3.32
CA SER A 24 -6.78 3.45 4.20
C SER A 24 -5.99 4.65 3.66
N GLY A 25 -5.74 4.69 2.35
CA GLY A 25 -5.08 5.81 1.67
C GLY A 25 -5.78 7.16 1.88
N ARG A 26 -7.12 7.17 2.01
CA ARG A 26 -7.89 8.39 2.29
C ARG A 26 -7.60 9.01 3.68
N ARG A 27 -6.93 8.27 4.56
CA ARG A 27 -6.41 8.80 5.82
C ARG A 27 -5.12 9.59 5.67
N SER A 28 -4.41 9.47 4.56
CA SER A 28 -3.19 10.22 4.31
C SER A 28 -3.48 11.71 4.19
N LYS A 29 -2.65 12.51 4.84
CA LYS A 29 -2.70 13.98 4.80
C LYS A 29 -1.75 14.56 3.73
N ASP A 30 -1.05 13.69 2.99
CA ASP A 30 -0.19 14.11 1.89
C ASP A 30 -1.01 14.81 0.80
N PRO A 31 -0.77 16.09 0.52
CA PRO A 31 -1.56 16.82 -0.48
C PRO A 31 -1.33 16.37 -1.91
N ASN A 32 -0.25 15.59 -2.16
CA ASN A 32 0.16 15.22 -3.51
C ASN A 32 -0.21 13.77 -3.89
N THR A 33 0.01 12.83 -2.97
CA THR A 33 -0.20 11.40 -3.27
C THR A 33 -0.62 10.67 -2.00
N GLN A 34 -1.85 10.18 -1.98
CA GLN A 34 -2.39 9.38 -0.90
C GLN A 34 -2.29 7.92 -1.29
N VAL A 35 -1.53 7.14 -0.52
CA VAL A 35 -1.30 5.71 -0.77
C VAL A 35 -1.78 4.91 0.43
N GLY A 36 -2.48 3.82 0.14
CA GLY A 36 -2.92 2.88 1.16
C GLY A 36 -2.43 1.47 0.89
N ALA A 37 -2.27 0.72 1.96
CA ALA A 37 -1.83 -0.67 1.94
C ALA A 37 -2.66 -1.53 2.90
N CYS A 38 -2.91 -2.78 2.49
CA CYS A 38 -3.61 -3.79 3.28
C CYS A 38 -2.84 -5.10 3.22
N ILE A 39 -2.42 -5.62 4.37
CA ILE A 39 -1.74 -6.92 4.48
C ILE A 39 -2.78 -7.98 4.86
N VAL A 40 -2.76 -9.09 4.12
CA VAL A 40 -3.76 -10.14 4.19
C VAL A 40 -3.07 -11.51 4.31
N SER A 41 -3.56 -12.37 5.18
CA SER A 41 -3.09 -13.75 5.30
C SER A 41 -3.49 -14.60 4.08
N GLN A 42 -2.89 -15.78 3.96
CA GLN A 42 -3.22 -16.72 2.87
C GLN A 42 -4.69 -17.18 2.92
N ASP A 43 -5.27 -17.23 4.11
CA ASP A 43 -6.67 -17.60 4.35
C ASP A 43 -7.64 -16.39 4.33
N ASN A 44 -7.22 -15.29 3.68
CA ASN A 44 -8.01 -14.08 3.43
C ASN A 44 -8.49 -13.34 4.69
N LYS A 45 -7.64 -13.25 5.71
CA LYS A 45 -7.88 -12.40 6.89
C LYS A 45 -7.02 -11.16 6.82
N ILE A 46 -7.60 -9.99 7.04
CA ILE A 46 -6.85 -8.75 7.16
C ILE A 46 -5.98 -8.80 8.41
N MET A 47 -4.69 -8.62 8.24
CA MET A 47 -3.69 -8.65 9.31
C MET A 47 -3.31 -7.24 9.76
N SER A 48 -3.15 -6.31 8.80
CA SER A 48 -2.75 -4.93 9.07
C SER A 48 -3.11 -4.03 7.90
N MET A 49 -3.14 -2.73 8.17
CA MET A 49 -3.35 -1.66 7.19
C MET A 49 -2.38 -0.52 7.46
N GLY A 50 -2.07 0.24 6.41
CA GLY A 50 -1.23 1.42 6.49
C GLY A 50 -1.59 2.45 5.44
N TYR A 51 -1.19 3.68 5.69
CA TYR A 51 -1.22 4.78 4.72
C TYR A 51 0.04 5.62 4.91
N ASN A 52 0.42 6.40 3.90
CA ASN A 52 1.61 7.23 3.99
C ASN A 52 1.37 8.44 4.89
N GLY A 53 2.34 8.73 5.77
CA GLY A 53 2.27 9.81 6.73
C GLY A 53 3.55 9.94 7.56
N PHE A 54 3.61 10.97 8.38
CA PHE A 54 4.76 11.16 9.28
C PHE A 54 4.75 10.14 10.43
N PRO A 55 5.92 9.84 10.99
CA PRO A 55 6.04 8.99 12.16
C PRO A 55 5.26 9.54 13.36
N LYS A 56 4.85 8.64 14.25
CA LYS A 56 4.16 9.02 15.48
C LYS A 56 4.99 10.02 16.29
N GLY A 57 4.37 11.14 16.65
CA GLY A 57 5.01 12.23 17.37
C GLY A 57 5.58 13.35 16.48
N CYS A 58 5.62 13.15 15.17
CA CYS A 58 5.93 14.21 14.20
C CYS A 58 4.62 14.89 13.77
N SER A 59 4.52 16.19 14.02
CA SER A 59 3.30 16.96 13.74
C SER A 59 3.10 17.12 12.23
N ASP A 60 1.89 16.84 11.76
CA ASP A 60 1.49 17.06 10.36
C ASP A 60 1.48 18.55 9.97
N ASP A 61 1.44 19.47 10.96
CA ASP A 61 1.43 20.91 10.77
C ASP A 61 2.83 21.52 10.82
N GLU A 62 3.82 20.80 11.36
CA GLU A 62 5.19 21.30 11.55
C GLU A 62 6.18 20.73 10.52
N PHE A 63 5.94 19.49 10.05
CA PHE A 63 6.81 18.84 9.08
C PHE A 63 6.42 19.19 7.63
N PRO A 64 7.39 19.27 6.71
CA PRO A 64 7.12 19.71 5.34
C PRO A 64 6.43 18.66 4.50
N TRP A 65 5.37 19.05 3.77
CA TRP A 65 4.70 18.23 2.75
C TRP A 65 5.18 18.53 1.33
N GLY A 66 6.14 19.46 1.16
CA GLY A 66 6.69 19.86 -0.12
C GLY A 66 7.43 18.72 -0.82
N ARG A 67 7.48 18.80 -2.16
CA ARG A 67 8.24 17.88 -3.02
C ARG A 67 9.57 18.47 -3.46
N GLU A 68 9.61 19.79 -3.58
CA GLU A 68 10.78 20.53 -4.06
C GLU A 68 11.57 21.05 -2.86
N GLN A 69 12.87 20.88 -2.94
CA GLN A 69 13.78 21.38 -1.94
C GLN A 69 13.91 22.90 -2.08
N GLU A 70 13.76 23.63 -1.00
CA GLU A 70 14.07 25.05 -0.95
C GLU A 70 15.59 25.26 -1.04
N ALA A 71 16.01 26.37 -1.69
CA ALA A 71 17.42 26.59 -2.03
C ALA A 71 18.35 26.57 -0.82
N ASP A 72 17.87 27.08 0.32
CA ASP A 72 18.65 27.23 1.54
C ASP A 72 18.28 26.23 2.65
N ASP A 73 17.32 25.32 2.39
CA ASP A 73 16.90 24.29 3.35
C ASP A 73 16.88 22.88 2.75
N PRO A 74 17.94 22.08 3.00
CA PRO A 74 18.00 20.70 2.52
C PRO A 74 16.97 19.77 3.19
N TYR A 75 16.27 20.23 4.21
CA TYR A 75 15.29 19.46 4.98
C TYR A 75 13.84 19.81 4.65
N SER A 76 13.60 20.66 3.66
CA SER A 76 12.26 21.19 3.32
C SER A 76 11.34 20.23 2.56
N THR A 77 11.76 19.00 2.28
CA THR A 77 10.94 18.04 1.54
C THR A 77 10.39 16.91 2.42
N LYS A 78 9.18 16.46 2.11
CA LYS A 78 8.54 15.33 2.78
C LYS A 78 9.31 14.01 2.66
N TYR A 79 10.15 13.85 1.64
CA TYR A 79 10.83 12.59 1.33
C TYR A 79 11.80 12.11 2.43
N LEU A 80 12.23 13.01 3.30
CA LEU A 80 13.09 12.68 4.44
C LEU A 80 12.29 12.15 5.64
N TYR A 81 10.98 12.38 5.69
CA TYR A 81 10.19 12.19 6.91
C TYR A 81 8.99 11.25 6.73
N VAL A 82 8.42 11.17 5.53
CA VAL A 82 7.21 10.38 5.29
C VAL A 82 7.52 8.89 5.32
N THR A 83 6.83 8.17 6.17
CA THR A 83 6.77 6.71 6.14
C THR A 83 5.74 6.28 5.11
N HIS A 84 6.12 5.43 4.17
CA HIS A 84 5.21 4.93 3.15
C HIS A 84 4.16 3.95 3.71
N SER A 85 3.06 3.79 2.99
CA SER A 85 1.91 2.99 3.41
C SER A 85 2.27 1.53 3.69
N GLU A 86 3.13 0.93 2.87
CA GLU A 86 3.55 -0.46 2.99
C GLU A 86 4.36 -0.67 4.28
N LEU A 87 5.32 0.22 4.52
CA LEU A 87 6.13 0.18 5.75
C LEU A 87 5.27 0.42 6.98
N ASN A 88 4.32 1.37 6.92
CA ASN A 88 3.36 1.58 8.00
C ASN A 88 2.50 0.35 8.25
N ALA A 89 2.02 -0.33 7.21
CA ALA A 89 1.25 -1.56 7.37
C ALA A 89 2.08 -2.67 8.05
N ILE A 90 3.35 -2.83 7.66
CA ILE A 90 4.27 -3.80 8.29
C ILE A 90 4.52 -3.45 9.76
N LEU A 91 4.83 -2.18 10.06
CA LEU A 91 5.15 -1.72 11.43
C LEU A 91 3.92 -1.69 12.35
N ASN A 92 2.72 -1.51 11.81
CA ASN A 92 1.47 -1.54 12.57
C ASN A 92 1.04 -2.97 12.95
N TYR A 93 1.56 -3.98 12.28
CA TYR A 93 1.25 -5.36 12.63
C TYR A 93 1.86 -5.74 13.97
N ARG A 94 1.04 -6.19 14.90
CA ARG A 94 1.43 -6.58 16.27
C ARG A 94 1.23 -8.07 16.54
N GLY A 95 0.92 -8.84 15.49
CA GLY A 95 0.77 -10.29 15.60
C GLY A 95 2.11 -11.04 15.49
N GLY A 96 2.05 -12.28 15.07
CA GLY A 96 3.22 -13.14 14.89
C GLY A 96 4.01 -12.83 13.62
N SER A 97 3.94 -13.71 12.62
CA SER A 97 4.70 -13.59 11.38
C SER A 97 3.83 -13.07 10.22
N LEU A 98 4.44 -12.31 9.31
CA LEU A 98 3.87 -11.95 8.00
C LEU A 98 4.31 -12.92 6.89
N GLU A 99 5.00 -14.01 7.23
CA GLU A 99 5.51 -14.99 6.27
C GLU A 99 4.36 -15.54 5.41
N GLY A 100 4.55 -15.48 4.08
CA GLY A 100 3.56 -15.92 3.10
C GLY A 100 2.38 -14.97 2.88
N ALA A 101 2.29 -13.85 3.60
CA ALA A 101 1.19 -12.89 3.45
C ALA A 101 1.15 -12.26 2.06
N LYS A 102 -0.01 -11.67 1.74
CA LYS A 102 -0.27 -10.85 0.55
C LYS A 102 -0.34 -9.39 0.96
N LEU A 103 0.20 -8.51 0.13
CA LEU A 103 0.08 -7.05 0.27
C LEU A 103 -0.75 -6.50 -0.89
N TYR A 104 -1.83 -5.81 -0.58
CA TYR A 104 -2.59 -4.97 -1.52
C TYR A 104 -2.17 -3.52 -1.32
N VAL A 105 -1.83 -2.82 -2.40
CA VAL A 105 -1.32 -1.45 -2.32
C VAL A 105 -1.79 -0.62 -3.51
N SER A 106 -2.21 0.61 -3.29
CA SER A 106 -2.73 1.48 -4.36
C SER A 106 -1.65 1.98 -5.32
N LEU A 107 -0.38 2.02 -4.91
CA LEU A 107 0.76 2.41 -5.74
C LEU A 107 1.90 1.40 -5.59
N PHE A 108 2.53 1.01 -6.72
CA PHE A 108 3.61 0.00 -6.71
C PHE A 108 4.74 0.41 -5.73
N PRO A 109 5.26 -0.53 -4.92
CA PRO A 109 6.26 -0.26 -3.88
C PRO A 109 7.58 0.25 -4.42
N CYS A 110 8.15 1.26 -3.77
CA CYS A 110 9.50 1.72 -4.04
C CYS A 110 10.55 0.71 -3.55
N ASN A 111 11.82 0.94 -3.87
CA ASN A 111 12.93 0.07 -3.46
C ASN A 111 13.05 -0.08 -1.92
N GLU A 112 12.78 0.97 -1.15
CA GLU A 112 12.84 0.91 0.32
C GLU A 112 11.73 0.02 0.88
N CYS A 113 10.50 0.19 0.37
CA CYS A 113 9.37 -0.66 0.76
C CYS A 113 9.57 -2.11 0.31
N ALA A 114 10.14 -2.34 -0.88
CA ALA A 114 10.47 -3.70 -1.34
C ALA A 114 11.38 -4.44 -0.38
N LYS A 115 12.40 -3.79 0.16
CA LYS A 115 13.29 -4.38 1.19
C LYS A 115 12.50 -4.81 2.43
N ALA A 116 11.61 -3.95 2.93
CA ALA A 116 10.79 -4.26 4.08
C ALA A 116 9.79 -5.40 3.82
N ILE A 117 9.16 -5.41 2.64
CA ILE A 117 8.22 -6.45 2.18
C ILE A 117 8.92 -7.81 2.17
N ILE A 118 10.10 -7.87 1.56
CA ILE A 118 10.91 -9.11 1.45
C ILE A 118 11.33 -9.61 2.85
N GLN A 119 11.88 -8.70 3.69
CA GLN A 119 12.35 -9.05 5.03
C GLN A 119 11.20 -9.45 5.97
N ALA A 120 9.99 -8.93 5.77
CA ALA A 120 8.80 -9.34 6.51
C ALA A 120 8.24 -10.70 6.08
N GLY A 121 8.74 -11.29 4.99
CA GLY A 121 8.28 -12.59 4.48
C GLY A 121 7.02 -12.52 3.62
N ILE A 122 6.57 -11.35 3.22
CA ILE A 122 5.42 -11.18 2.31
C ILE A 122 5.80 -11.76 0.94
N LYS A 123 4.93 -12.58 0.35
CA LYS A 123 5.23 -13.33 -0.88
C LYS A 123 4.45 -12.87 -2.11
N THR A 124 3.44 -12.05 -1.93
CA THR A 124 2.60 -11.58 -3.05
C THR A 124 2.27 -10.10 -2.87
N VAL A 125 2.45 -9.32 -3.93
CA VAL A 125 2.06 -7.90 -4.00
C VAL A 125 1.02 -7.73 -5.09
N ILE A 126 -0.15 -7.21 -4.75
CA ILE A 126 -1.19 -6.82 -5.68
C ILE A 126 -1.27 -5.28 -5.67
N TYR A 127 -1.00 -4.65 -6.80
CA TYR A 127 -0.94 -3.20 -6.91
C TYR A 127 -1.95 -2.66 -7.91
N ASP A 128 -2.47 -1.45 -7.67
CA ASP A 128 -3.41 -0.80 -8.59
C ASP A 128 -2.69 0.05 -9.64
N CYS A 129 -1.78 0.91 -9.22
CA CYS A 129 -1.07 1.86 -10.08
C CYS A 129 0.44 1.62 -10.08
N ASP A 130 1.10 1.75 -11.25
CA ASP A 130 2.56 1.68 -11.40
C ASP A 130 3.07 2.85 -12.26
N LYS A 131 2.62 4.06 -11.93
CA LYS A 131 2.97 5.27 -12.72
C LYS A 131 4.45 5.63 -12.70
N TYR A 132 5.23 5.03 -11.81
CA TYR A 132 6.67 5.25 -11.66
C TYR A 132 7.53 4.08 -12.17
N GLU A 133 6.97 3.19 -12.98
CA GLU A 133 7.61 1.93 -13.44
C GLU A 133 9.00 2.11 -14.09
N HIS A 134 9.26 3.28 -14.69
CA HIS A 134 10.54 3.57 -15.36
C HIS A 134 11.59 4.21 -14.43
N THR A 135 11.25 4.48 -13.17
CA THR A 135 12.21 5.08 -12.24
C THR A 135 13.21 4.03 -11.73
N PRO A 136 14.47 4.43 -11.45
CA PRO A 136 15.46 3.52 -10.86
C PRO A 136 14.97 2.84 -9.59
N SER A 137 14.17 3.53 -8.77
CA SER A 137 13.59 3.00 -7.54
C SER A 137 12.65 1.82 -7.81
N VAL A 138 11.71 1.95 -8.76
CA VAL A 138 10.75 0.87 -9.08
C VAL A 138 11.44 -0.27 -9.82
N ILE A 139 12.39 0.02 -10.71
CA ILE A 139 13.20 -1.01 -11.39
C ILE A 139 13.98 -1.84 -10.35
N ALA A 140 14.63 -1.19 -9.39
CA ALA A 140 15.34 -1.88 -8.31
C ALA A 140 14.39 -2.70 -7.42
N SER A 141 13.19 -2.15 -7.12
CA SER A 141 12.14 -2.86 -6.39
C SER A 141 11.76 -4.18 -7.08
N LYS A 142 11.44 -4.13 -8.37
CA LYS A 142 11.09 -5.33 -9.16
C LYS A 142 12.23 -6.35 -9.19
N ARG A 143 13.47 -5.89 -9.42
CA ARG A 143 14.65 -6.78 -9.41
C ARG A 143 14.85 -7.50 -8.08
N MET A 144 14.65 -6.81 -6.95
CA MET A 144 14.76 -7.43 -5.63
C MET A 144 13.62 -8.42 -5.38
N MET A 145 12.39 -8.06 -5.74
CA MET A 145 11.23 -8.96 -5.60
C MET A 145 11.40 -10.24 -6.43
N ASP A 146 11.84 -10.10 -7.70
CA ASP A 146 12.11 -11.24 -8.58
C ASP A 146 13.19 -12.16 -7.98
N ALA A 147 14.29 -11.60 -7.48
CA ALA A 147 15.38 -12.36 -6.86
C ALA A 147 14.95 -13.07 -5.56
N ALA A 148 14.04 -12.47 -4.79
CA ALA A 148 13.52 -13.01 -3.53
C ALA A 148 12.31 -13.94 -3.71
N GLY A 149 11.83 -14.14 -4.95
CA GLY A 149 10.64 -14.94 -5.24
C GLY A 149 9.34 -14.33 -4.72
N VAL A 150 9.27 -13.00 -4.64
CA VAL A 150 8.03 -12.28 -4.35
C VAL A 150 7.28 -12.02 -5.65
N SER A 151 6.10 -12.60 -5.79
CA SER A 151 5.26 -12.37 -6.96
C SER A 151 4.55 -11.01 -6.86
N TYR A 152 4.36 -10.34 -8.00
CA TYR A 152 3.58 -9.11 -8.05
C TYR A 152 2.70 -9.08 -9.29
N SER A 153 1.51 -8.54 -9.15
CA SER A 153 0.55 -8.43 -10.25
C SER A 153 -0.30 -7.17 -10.12
N LYS A 154 -0.69 -6.64 -11.28
CA LYS A 154 -1.62 -5.51 -11.30
C LYS A 154 -3.02 -5.97 -10.95
N TYR A 155 -3.67 -5.24 -10.04
CA TYR A 155 -5.07 -5.42 -9.72
C TYR A 155 -5.94 -5.25 -10.96
N LYS A 156 -6.87 -6.18 -11.16
CA LYS A 156 -7.85 -6.11 -12.24
C LYS A 156 -9.20 -5.78 -11.62
N SER A 157 -9.59 -4.51 -11.70
CA SER A 157 -10.94 -4.10 -11.32
C SER A 157 -11.96 -4.87 -12.16
N SER A 158 -12.97 -5.46 -11.54
CA SER A 158 -14.18 -5.80 -12.27
C SER A 158 -14.82 -4.48 -12.72
N ALA A 159 -15.52 -4.46 -13.87
CA ALA A 159 -16.15 -3.26 -14.43
C ALA A 159 -17.27 -2.66 -13.54
N ARG A 160 -17.42 -3.13 -12.31
CA ARG A 160 -18.32 -2.58 -11.29
C ARG A 160 -17.63 -1.42 -10.62
N LYS A 161 -18.15 -0.21 -10.82
CA LYS A 161 -17.74 0.96 -10.03
C LYS A 161 -18.04 0.65 -8.57
N ASN A 162 -17.00 0.39 -7.79
CA ASN A 162 -17.10 0.37 -6.34
C ASN A 162 -17.11 1.84 -5.86
N ASP A 163 -18.21 2.54 -6.11
CA ASP A 163 -18.46 3.82 -5.45
C ASP A 163 -18.74 3.55 -3.96
N ILE A 164 -17.67 3.33 -3.19
CA ILE A 164 -17.77 3.40 -1.74
C ILE A 164 -17.90 4.89 -1.42
N THR A 165 -19.13 5.37 -1.44
CA THR A 165 -19.46 6.69 -0.88
C THR A 165 -19.42 6.52 0.64
N VAL A 166 -18.40 7.05 1.28
CA VAL A 166 -18.29 7.16 2.74
C VAL A 166 -18.67 8.59 3.13
#